data_3b805f47299457f26f0e9351a12d1c7e
#
_entry.id   3b805f47299457f26f0e9351a12d1c7e
#
_cell.length_a   1.000
_cell.length_b   1.000
_cell.length_c   1.000
_cell.angle_alpha   90.00
_cell.angle_beta   90.00
_cell.angle_gamma   90.00
#
_symmetry.space_group_name_H-M   'P 1'
#
loop_
_entity.id
_entity.type
_entity.pdbx_description
1 polymer ?
#
loop_
_entity_poly.entity_id
_entity_poly.type
_entity_poly.pdbx_seq_one_letter_code
_entity_poly.pdbx_strand_id
1 'polypeptide(L)'
;MERRTEKIGIFAPGMMTPEQYRLLLTPEVRHTVEEQIGRDPAAIALDKRIPHAALVATQVKYLARARTKLPSYYEARCILPPLAFEQASSEACAARKSCSGNTVLDLTCGLGVDALYLSKRFREVITLERDATLAAVAEENFRRLGATNIRVINSSAEAFLASTRDHFDWIYADPDRRSADGRKLVRLEACSPDVTALMPLIARASGRLCIKNSPLFDVDEALRLFPDSRVEVVSLGDECKEVLVYADGTGPTLTATALGRGSFTATPGQTPPPAPDTFDPSRYRWLVVPDVALQKARLARLHLRGKADIWSEIGYGFAAEEPQEVIGKEFAVERIEPYDPRRLKRSLKGAG
;
A
#
# COMPACT_ATOMS: atom_id res chain seq x y z
N MET A 1 -13.21 -27.31 42.69
CA MET A 1 -14.15 -26.58 41.80
C MET A 1 -13.50 -25.25 41.45
N GLU A 2 -12.53 -25.28 40.48
CA GLU A 2 -11.75 -24.12 40.05
C GLU A 2 -12.56 -23.33 39.04
N ARG A 3 -12.83 -22.08 39.35
CA ARG A 3 -13.42 -21.14 38.38
C ARG A 3 -12.33 -20.75 37.40
N ARG A 4 -12.43 -21.21 36.14
CA ARG A 4 -11.70 -20.66 35.01
C ARG A 4 -12.16 -19.21 34.83
N THR A 5 -11.32 -18.27 35.20
CA THR A 5 -11.43 -16.87 34.80
C THR A 5 -11.07 -16.81 33.32
N GLU A 6 -12.07 -16.76 32.46
CA GLU A 6 -11.87 -16.35 31.06
C GLU A 6 -11.35 -14.91 31.07
N LYS A 7 -10.11 -14.73 30.63
CA LYS A 7 -9.57 -13.40 30.34
C LYS A 7 -10.37 -12.84 29.19
N ILE A 8 -11.25 -11.87 29.47
CA ILE A 8 -11.89 -11.05 28.44
C ILE A 8 -10.76 -10.29 27.75
N GLY A 9 -10.36 -10.74 26.57
CA GLY A 9 -9.38 -10.07 25.75
C GLY A 9 -9.93 -8.71 25.33
N ILE A 10 -9.25 -7.62 25.67
CA ILE A 10 -9.57 -6.29 25.17
C ILE A 10 -9.14 -6.26 23.70
N PHE A 11 -10.09 -6.43 22.78
CA PHE A 11 -9.84 -6.29 21.34
C PHE A 11 -9.64 -4.80 20.99
N ALA A 12 -8.63 -4.52 20.17
CA ALA A 12 -8.44 -3.16 19.65
C ALA A 12 -9.67 -2.75 18.79
N PRO A 13 -10.06 -1.48 18.80
CA PRO A 13 -11.16 -1.01 17.97
C PRO A 13 -10.97 -1.37 16.49
N GLY A 14 -11.99 -1.97 15.87
CA GLY A 14 -11.97 -2.38 14.46
C GLY A 14 -11.43 -3.78 14.17
N MET A 15 -10.94 -4.52 15.17
CA MET A 15 -10.65 -5.96 15.03
C MET A 15 -11.94 -6.77 15.01
N MET A 16 -11.95 -7.85 14.23
CA MET A 16 -13.06 -8.81 14.19
C MET A 16 -12.92 -9.83 15.30
N THR A 17 -14.01 -10.10 16.02
CA THR A 17 -14.02 -11.17 17.04
C THR A 17 -14.27 -12.54 16.39
N PRO A 18 -13.85 -13.65 17.06
CA PRO A 18 -14.16 -15.01 16.59
C PRO A 18 -15.67 -15.27 16.44
N GLU A 19 -16.49 -14.64 17.26
CA GLU A 19 -17.95 -14.76 17.19
C GLU A 19 -18.49 -14.05 15.93
N GLN A 20 -18.06 -12.82 15.67
CA GLN A 20 -18.43 -12.09 14.46
C GLN A 20 -18.03 -12.84 13.17
N TYR A 21 -16.84 -13.44 13.16
CA TYR A 21 -16.39 -14.29 12.05
C TYR A 21 -17.33 -15.48 11.86
N ARG A 22 -17.65 -16.23 12.92
CA ARG A 22 -18.57 -17.37 12.84
C ARG A 22 -19.95 -16.97 12.34
N LEU A 23 -20.49 -15.85 12.80
CA LEU A 23 -21.79 -15.33 12.32
C LEU A 23 -21.76 -15.02 10.82
N LEU A 24 -20.68 -14.41 10.31
CA LEU A 24 -20.54 -14.10 8.88
C LEU A 24 -20.39 -15.34 7.99
N LEU A 25 -20.12 -16.51 8.56
CA LEU A 25 -20.11 -17.77 7.84
C LEU A 25 -21.49 -18.43 7.73
N THR A 26 -22.45 -18.01 8.57
CA THR A 26 -23.81 -18.61 8.55
C THR A 26 -24.56 -18.19 7.27
N PRO A 27 -25.37 -19.11 6.68
CA PRO A 27 -26.16 -18.80 5.49
C PRO A 27 -27.09 -17.61 5.69
N GLU A 28 -27.70 -17.48 6.89
CA GLU A 28 -28.66 -16.43 7.22
C GLU A 28 -28.01 -15.04 7.19
N VAL A 29 -26.86 -14.88 7.85
CA VAL A 29 -26.17 -13.58 7.89
C VAL A 29 -25.59 -13.25 6.52
N ARG A 30 -25.08 -14.25 5.78
CA ARG A 30 -24.59 -14.04 4.40
C ARG A 30 -25.71 -13.58 3.48
N HIS A 31 -26.87 -14.23 3.52
CA HIS A 31 -28.04 -13.83 2.73
C HIS A 31 -28.49 -12.42 3.10
N THR A 32 -28.56 -12.12 4.40
CA THR A 32 -28.91 -10.77 4.88
C THR A 32 -27.92 -9.73 4.36
N VAL A 33 -26.61 -9.99 4.39
CA VAL A 33 -25.61 -9.05 3.81
C VAL A 33 -25.87 -8.81 2.33
N GLU A 34 -26.13 -9.87 1.54
CA GLU A 34 -26.42 -9.74 0.08
C GLU A 34 -27.65 -8.87 -0.17
N GLU A 35 -28.75 -9.09 0.55
CA GLU A 35 -29.99 -8.31 0.41
C GLU A 35 -29.80 -6.83 0.76
N GLN A 36 -28.85 -6.53 1.63
CA GLN A 36 -28.59 -5.17 2.10
C GLN A 36 -27.53 -4.41 1.27
N ILE A 37 -26.86 -5.05 0.30
CA ILE A 37 -25.89 -4.38 -0.56
C ILE A 37 -26.55 -3.20 -1.30
N GLY A 38 -25.93 -2.03 -1.21
CA GLY A 38 -26.41 -0.79 -1.83
C GLY A 38 -27.29 0.07 -0.93
N ARG A 39 -27.73 -0.42 0.24
CA ARG A 39 -28.41 0.39 1.25
C ARG A 39 -27.43 1.20 2.08
N ASP A 40 -27.90 2.29 2.66
CA ASP A 40 -27.11 3.08 3.60
C ASP A 40 -26.77 2.26 4.86
N PRO A 41 -25.47 2.06 5.17
CA PRO A 41 -25.03 1.31 6.36
C PRO A 41 -25.59 1.86 7.68
N ALA A 42 -25.79 3.17 7.81
CA ALA A 42 -26.36 3.76 9.01
C ALA A 42 -27.83 3.36 9.20
N ALA A 43 -28.59 3.34 8.11
CA ALA A 43 -29.98 2.88 8.14
C ALA A 43 -30.09 1.37 8.46
N ILE A 44 -29.16 0.54 7.95
CA ILE A 44 -29.08 -0.89 8.28
C ILE A 44 -28.80 -1.07 9.78
N ALA A 45 -27.82 -0.36 10.33
CA ALA A 45 -27.41 -0.50 11.73
C ALA A 45 -28.55 -0.17 12.72
N LEU A 46 -29.48 0.70 12.34
CA LEU A 46 -30.61 1.13 13.15
C LEU A 46 -31.90 0.29 12.94
N ASP A 47 -31.91 -0.58 11.91
CA ASP A 47 -33.11 -1.39 11.59
C ASP A 47 -33.19 -2.61 12.51
N LYS A 48 -34.07 -2.54 13.51
CA LYS A 48 -34.30 -3.61 14.52
C LYS A 48 -34.81 -4.92 13.92
N ARG A 49 -35.28 -4.93 12.68
CA ARG A 49 -35.77 -6.15 11.99
C ARG A 49 -34.60 -6.97 11.41
N ILE A 50 -33.41 -6.38 11.30
CA ILE A 50 -32.24 -7.05 10.74
C ILE A 50 -31.48 -7.75 11.85
N PRO A 51 -31.35 -9.08 11.83
CA PRO A 51 -30.50 -9.82 12.76
C PRO A 51 -29.05 -9.36 12.62
N HIS A 52 -28.37 -9.15 13.74
CA HIS A 52 -26.96 -8.70 13.76
C HIS A 52 -26.71 -7.40 12.96
N ALA A 53 -27.66 -6.47 12.97
CA ALA A 53 -27.70 -5.27 12.13
C ALA A 53 -26.36 -4.50 12.07
N ALA A 54 -25.65 -4.33 13.20
CA ALA A 54 -24.37 -3.64 13.25
C ALA A 54 -23.25 -4.40 12.47
N LEU A 55 -23.25 -5.73 12.53
CA LEU A 55 -22.30 -6.57 11.80
C LEU A 55 -22.61 -6.54 10.31
N VAL A 56 -23.87 -6.68 9.92
CA VAL A 56 -24.34 -6.59 8.53
C VAL A 56 -24.02 -5.22 7.94
N ALA A 57 -24.34 -4.14 8.65
CA ALA A 57 -24.02 -2.78 8.23
C ALA A 57 -22.52 -2.56 8.00
N THR A 58 -21.69 -3.13 8.88
CA THR A 58 -20.23 -3.08 8.75
C THR A 58 -19.77 -3.78 7.47
N GLN A 59 -20.24 -5.01 7.21
CA GLN A 59 -19.86 -5.74 5.99
C GLN A 59 -20.34 -5.01 4.74
N VAL A 60 -21.58 -4.52 4.70
CA VAL A 60 -22.12 -3.75 3.56
C VAL A 60 -21.28 -2.50 3.29
N LYS A 61 -20.91 -1.75 4.34
CA LYS A 61 -20.04 -0.58 4.24
C LYS A 61 -18.71 -0.92 3.57
N TYR A 62 -18.05 -1.98 4.04
CA TYR A 62 -16.73 -2.33 3.52
C TYR A 62 -16.78 -3.01 2.17
N LEU A 63 -17.82 -3.77 1.85
CA LEU A 63 -18.08 -4.25 0.49
C LEU A 63 -18.27 -3.09 -0.50
N ALA A 64 -19.04 -2.06 -0.13
CA ALA A 64 -19.20 -0.88 -0.99
C ALA A 64 -17.84 -0.20 -1.29
N ARG A 65 -16.98 -0.07 -0.29
CA ARG A 65 -15.61 0.48 -0.46
C ARG A 65 -14.69 -0.45 -1.25
N ALA A 66 -14.90 -1.76 -1.13
CA ALA A 66 -14.12 -2.76 -1.85
C ALA A 66 -14.33 -2.68 -3.36
N ARG A 67 -15.47 -2.19 -3.87
CA ARG A 67 -15.72 -2.02 -5.31
C ARG A 67 -14.58 -1.29 -6.03
N THR A 68 -13.94 -0.34 -5.36
CA THR A 68 -12.82 0.44 -5.94
C THR A 68 -11.46 -0.05 -5.45
N LYS A 69 -11.31 -0.33 -4.15
CA LYS A 69 -10.00 -0.68 -3.56
C LYS A 69 -9.62 -2.14 -3.81
N LEU A 70 -10.61 -3.05 -3.70
CA LEU A 70 -10.47 -4.51 -3.75
C LEU A 70 -11.59 -5.14 -4.59
N PRO A 71 -11.67 -4.85 -5.91
CA PRO A 71 -12.79 -5.32 -6.76
C PRO A 71 -12.96 -6.83 -6.75
N SER A 72 -11.88 -7.62 -6.77
CA SER A 72 -11.98 -9.09 -6.70
C SER A 72 -12.61 -9.57 -5.37
N TYR A 73 -12.29 -8.91 -4.26
CA TYR A 73 -12.87 -9.21 -2.94
C TYR A 73 -14.36 -8.82 -2.89
N TYR A 74 -14.72 -7.72 -3.55
CA TYR A 74 -16.13 -7.36 -3.69
C TYR A 74 -16.91 -8.42 -4.47
N GLU A 75 -16.43 -8.84 -5.64
CA GLU A 75 -17.08 -9.85 -6.48
C GLU A 75 -17.19 -11.20 -5.76
N ALA A 76 -16.15 -11.61 -5.05
CA ALA A 76 -16.14 -12.86 -4.29
C ALA A 76 -16.88 -12.77 -2.93
N ARG A 77 -17.46 -11.60 -2.59
CA ARG A 77 -18.16 -11.38 -1.30
C ARG A 77 -17.30 -11.74 -0.09
N CYS A 78 -16.05 -11.35 -0.13
CA CYS A 78 -15.10 -11.62 0.93
C CYS A 78 -15.52 -11.01 2.27
N ILE A 79 -15.06 -11.61 3.36
CA ILE A 79 -15.21 -11.06 4.71
C ILE A 79 -14.19 -9.95 4.89
N LEU A 80 -14.65 -8.75 5.28
CA LEU A 80 -13.84 -7.55 5.34
C LEU A 80 -13.81 -6.96 6.75
N PRO A 81 -12.89 -7.44 7.63
CA PRO A 81 -12.67 -6.82 8.93
C PRO A 81 -12.22 -5.37 8.77
N PRO A 82 -12.82 -4.41 9.51
CA PRO A 82 -12.56 -2.98 9.32
C PRO A 82 -11.08 -2.60 9.34
N LEU A 83 -10.36 -2.97 10.39
CA LEU A 83 -8.94 -2.62 10.55
C LEU A 83 -8.08 -3.24 9.45
N ALA A 84 -8.25 -4.53 9.16
CA ALA A 84 -7.51 -5.23 8.13
C ALA A 84 -7.78 -4.64 6.73
N PHE A 85 -9.02 -4.22 6.44
CA PHE A 85 -9.36 -3.54 5.19
C PHE A 85 -8.68 -2.18 5.05
N GLU A 86 -8.65 -1.37 6.13
CA GLU A 86 -8.00 -0.05 6.10
C GLU A 86 -6.49 -0.19 5.84
N GLN A 87 -5.85 -1.17 6.47
CA GLN A 87 -4.42 -1.42 6.35
C GLN A 87 -4.01 -2.12 5.06
N ALA A 88 -4.92 -2.87 4.42
CA ALA A 88 -4.61 -3.62 3.21
C ALA A 88 -4.17 -2.73 2.05
N SER A 89 -3.26 -3.24 1.22
CA SER A 89 -2.95 -2.69 -0.10
C SER A 89 -4.22 -2.59 -0.97
N SER A 90 -4.25 -1.68 -1.95
CA SER A 90 -5.20 -1.81 -3.05
C SER A 90 -4.74 -2.93 -4.00
N GLU A 91 -5.67 -3.54 -4.73
CA GLU A 91 -5.32 -4.56 -5.74
C GLU A 91 -4.37 -4.01 -6.80
N ALA A 92 -4.54 -2.75 -7.19
CA ALA A 92 -3.65 -2.08 -8.14
C ALA A 92 -2.19 -2.01 -7.63
N CYS A 93 -1.98 -1.69 -6.34
CA CYS A 93 -0.65 -1.70 -5.73
C CYS A 93 -0.12 -3.13 -5.54
N ALA A 94 -0.96 -4.07 -5.10
CA ALA A 94 -0.57 -5.46 -4.94
C ALA A 94 -0.11 -6.09 -6.27
N ALA A 95 -0.79 -5.78 -7.37
CA ALA A 95 -0.44 -6.24 -8.71
C ALA A 95 0.93 -5.74 -9.20
N ARG A 96 1.44 -4.64 -8.62
CA ARG A 96 2.71 -4.03 -9.04
C ARG A 96 3.95 -4.78 -8.54
N LYS A 97 3.87 -5.52 -7.42
CA LYS A 97 5.03 -6.23 -6.86
C LYS A 97 5.71 -7.10 -7.93
N SER A 98 7.02 -6.88 -8.14
CA SER A 98 7.77 -7.51 -9.24
C SER A 98 8.45 -8.83 -8.87
N CYS A 99 8.17 -9.39 -7.68
CA CYS A 99 8.67 -10.70 -7.25
C CYS A 99 8.01 -11.83 -8.06
N SER A 100 8.77 -12.85 -8.42
CA SER A 100 8.25 -14.06 -9.06
C SER A 100 9.18 -15.27 -8.82
N GLY A 101 8.65 -16.48 -8.88
CA GLY A 101 9.41 -17.71 -8.65
C GLY A 101 8.52 -18.92 -8.42
N ASN A 102 9.09 -19.97 -7.84
CA ASN A 102 8.32 -21.15 -7.43
C ASN A 102 7.65 -20.94 -6.07
N THR A 103 8.40 -20.46 -5.07
CA THR A 103 7.92 -20.36 -3.69
C THR A 103 8.16 -18.96 -3.11
N VAL A 104 7.18 -18.46 -2.36
CA VAL A 104 7.32 -17.23 -1.58
C VAL A 104 6.76 -17.43 -0.17
N LEU A 105 7.48 -16.89 0.81
CA LEU A 105 7.02 -16.77 2.20
C LEU A 105 6.61 -15.32 2.46
N ASP A 106 5.33 -15.09 2.66
CA ASP A 106 4.79 -13.81 3.13
C ASP A 106 4.72 -13.82 4.66
N LEU A 107 5.46 -12.94 5.31
CA LEU A 107 5.55 -12.83 6.76
C LEU A 107 4.35 -12.13 7.41
N THR A 108 3.42 -11.56 6.61
CA THR A 108 2.45 -10.54 7.06
C THR A 108 1.15 -10.61 6.27
N CYS A 109 0.41 -11.69 6.39
CA CYS A 109 -0.81 -11.94 5.61
C CYS A 109 -1.83 -10.79 5.67
N GLY A 110 -2.21 -10.37 6.88
CA GLY A 110 -3.31 -9.41 7.07
C GLY A 110 -4.60 -9.89 6.39
N LEU A 111 -5.17 -9.04 5.54
CA LEU A 111 -6.35 -9.41 4.73
C LEU A 111 -6.02 -10.34 3.55
N GLY A 112 -4.75 -10.55 3.24
CA GLY A 112 -4.27 -11.46 2.20
C GLY A 112 -4.20 -10.86 0.81
N VAL A 113 -4.32 -9.54 0.64
CA VAL A 113 -4.35 -8.91 -0.70
C VAL A 113 -3.01 -9.09 -1.43
N ASP A 114 -1.89 -8.82 -0.75
CA ASP A 114 -0.56 -9.00 -1.35
C ASP A 114 -0.29 -10.49 -1.65
N ALA A 115 -0.64 -11.41 -0.73
CA ALA A 115 -0.54 -12.86 -0.93
C ALA A 115 -1.35 -13.35 -2.15
N LEU A 116 -2.57 -12.81 -2.36
CA LEU A 116 -3.39 -13.12 -3.52
C LEU A 116 -2.68 -12.73 -4.84
N TYR A 117 -2.02 -11.58 -4.88
CA TYR A 117 -1.33 -11.13 -6.10
C TYR A 117 0.02 -11.83 -6.28
N LEU A 118 0.71 -12.19 -5.20
CA LEU A 118 1.88 -13.06 -5.25
C LEU A 118 1.51 -14.45 -5.80
N SER A 119 0.35 -15.00 -5.46
CA SER A 119 -0.09 -16.32 -5.94
C SER A 119 -0.25 -16.42 -7.46
N LYS A 120 -0.42 -15.28 -8.14
CA LYS A 120 -0.46 -15.20 -9.61
C LYS A 120 0.93 -15.28 -10.25
N ARG A 121 2.01 -15.20 -9.47
CA ARG A 121 3.40 -15.12 -9.91
C ARG A 121 4.29 -16.21 -9.32
N PHE A 122 3.78 -16.93 -8.33
CA PHE A 122 4.45 -18.02 -7.65
C PHE A 122 3.61 -19.30 -7.76
N ARG A 123 4.30 -20.43 -7.84
CA ARG A 123 3.64 -21.74 -7.83
C ARG A 123 3.01 -22.04 -6.48
N GLU A 124 3.66 -21.60 -5.38
CA GLU A 124 3.19 -21.76 -4.01
C GLU A 124 3.47 -20.51 -3.20
N VAL A 125 2.49 -20.08 -2.41
CA VAL A 125 2.59 -19.00 -1.44
C VAL A 125 2.30 -19.55 -0.05
N ILE A 126 3.24 -19.35 0.86
CA ILE A 126 3.01 -19.56 2.30
C ILE A 126 2.88 -18.17 2.91
N THR A 127 1.80 -17.93 3.64
CA THR A 127 1.56 -16.64 4.30
C THR A 127 1.27 -16.81 5.77
N LEU A 128 1.85 -15.93 6.59
CA LEU A 128 1.78 -15.99 8.04
C LEU A 128 0.84 -14.92 8.59
N GLU A 129 -0.03 -15.31 9.52
CA GLU A 129 -0.85 -14.37 10.28
C GLU A 129 -0.87 -14.78 11.76
N ARG A 130 -0.50 -13.83 12.62
CA ARG A 130 -0.42 -14.08 14.08
C ARG A 130 -1.79 -14.09 14.76
N ASP A 131 -2.75 -13.31 14.26
CA ASP A 131 -4.13 -13.30 14.76
C ASP A 131 -4.90 -14.47 14.17
N ALA A 132 -5.33 -15.39 15.01
CA ALA A 132 -6.01 -16.63 14.60
C ALA A 132 -7.34 -16.35 13.87
N THR A 133 -8.06 -15.30 14.27
CA THR A 133 -9.32 -14.92 13.61
C THR A 133 -9.06 -14.35 12.23
N LEU A 134 -8.06 -13.51 12.10
CA LEU A 134 -7.70 -12.91 10.81
C LEU A 134 -7.10 -13.97 9.87
N ALA A 135 -6.32 -14.93 10.38
CA ALA A 135 -5.83 -16.07 9.61
C ALA A 135 -7.00 -16.88 9.02
N ALA A 136 -8.01 -17.19 9.84
CA ALA A 136 -9.20 -17.92 9.39
C ALA A 136 -10.02 -17.10 8.37
N VAL A 137 -10.11 -15.77 8.54
CA VAL A 137 -10.74 -14.86 7.56
C VAL A 137 -9.99 -14.90 6.24
N ALA A 138 -8.66 -14.80 6.25
CA ALA A 138 -7.83 -14.84 5.05
C ALA A 138 -7.99 -16.16 4.29
N GLU A 139 -7.96 -17.30 5.01
CA GLU A 139 -8.15 -18.62 4.43
C GLU A 139 -9.53 -18.75 3.74
N GLU A 140 -10.61 -18.34 4.42
CA GLU A 140 -11.96 -18.33 3.82
C GLU A 140 -12.04 -17.38 2.62
N ASN A 141 -11.39 -16.21 2.68
CA ASN A 141 -11.36 -15.28 1.56
C ASN A 141 -10.60 -15.88 0.36
N PHE A 142 -9.46 -16.55 0.56
CA PHE A 142 -8.76 -17.24 -0.52
C PHE A 142 -9.60 -18.34 -1.15
N ARG A 143 -10.35 -19.08 -0.34
CA ARG A 143 -11.31 -20.08 -0.84
C ARG A 143 -12.39 -19.44 -1.73
N ARG A 144 -12.95 -18.29 -1.33
CA ARG A 144 -13.96 -17.55 -2.12
C ARG A 144 -13.37 -16.98 -3.41
N LEU A 145 -12.12 -16.55 -3.36
CA LEU A 145 -11.38 -16.00 -4.50
C LEU A 145 -10.85 -17.09 -5.46
N GLY A 146 -11.00 -18.37 -5.11
CA GLY A 146 -10.47 -19.48 -5.90
C GLY A 146 -8.95 -19.60 -5.91
N ALA A 147 -8.26 -19.01 -4.94
CA ALA A 147 -6.80 -19.08 -4.82
C ALA A 147 -6.39 -20.38 -4.12
N THR A 148 -6.00 -21.39 -4.90
CA THR A 148 -5.73 -22.75 -4.41
C THR A 148 -4.26 -23.02 -4.06
N ASN A 149 -3.36 -22.10 -4.40
CA ASN A 149 -1.91 -22.22 -4.18
C ASN A 149 -1.39 -21.34 -3.03
N ILE A 150 -2.29 -20.88 -2.14
CA ILE A 150 -1.95 -20.12 -0.95
C ILE A 150 -2.22 -20.98 0.29
N ARG A 151 -1.24 -21.10 1.16
CA ARG A 151 -1.36 -21.76 2.46
C ARG A 151 -1.18 -20.74 3.58
N VAL A 152 -2.23 -20.53 4.37
CA VAL A 152 -2.19 -19.67 5.57
C VAL A 152 -1.69 -20.47 6.76
N ILE A 153 -0.75 -19.90 7.50
CA ILE A 153 -0.24 -20.48 8.76
C ILE A 153 -0.46 -19.47 9.88
N ASN A 154 -1.20 -19.88 10.90
CA ASN A 154 -1.36 -19.05 12.10
C ASN A 154 -0.09 -19.11 12.95
N SER A 155 0.82 -18.18 12.69
CA SER A 155 2.12 -18.05 13.39
C SER A 155 2.63 -16.63 13.31
N SER A 156 3.52 -16.27 14.22
CA SER A 156 4.33 -15.07 14.03
C SER A 156 5.50 -15.34 13.08
N ALA A 157 6.02 -14.28 12.42
CA ALA A 157 7.18 -14.36 11.57
C ALA A 157 8.41 -14.90 12.33
N GLU A 158 8.61 -14.42 13.55
CA GLU A 158 9.72 -14.82 14.42
C GLU A 158 9.70 -16.31 14.72
N ALA A 159 8.53 -16.82 15.16
CA ALA A 159 8.37 -18.24 15.53
C ALA A 159 8.55 -19.15 14.31
N PHE A 160 7.96 -18.79 13.18
CA PHE A 160 8.07 -19.57 11.94
C PHE A 160 9.51 -19.60 11.42
N LEU A 161 10.15 -18.42 11.26
CA LEU A 161 11.53 -18.34 10.78
C LEU A 161 12.53 -19.02 11.69
N ALA A 162 12.31 -19.03 13.01
CA ALA A 162 13.17 -19.74 13.95
C ALA A 162 13.13 -21.26 13.78
N SER A 163 11.96 -21.81 13.40
CA SER A 163 11.73 -23.26 13.33
C SER A 163 11.85 -23.86 11.92
N THR A 164 11.60 -23.06 10.86
CA THR A 164 11.63 -23.59 9.50
C THR A 164 13.03 -23.95 9.03
N ARG A 165 13.11 -25.02 8.22
CA ARG A 165 14.30 -25.39 7.44
C ARG A 165 14.07 -25.23 5.93
N ASP A 166 12.88 -24.78 5.55
CA ASP A 166 12.52 -24.57 4.16
C ASP A 166 13.28 -23.38 3.57
N HIS A 167 13.54 -23.45 2.26
CA HIS A 167 14.09 -22.35 1.47
C HIS A 167 13.03 -21.84 0.51
N PHE A 168 12.97 -20.53 0.37
CA PHE A 168 12.02 -19.82 -0.49
C PHE A 168 12.77 -19.03 -1.57
N ASP A 169 12.18 -18.89 -2.76
CA ASP A 169 12.75 -18.01 -3.78
C ASP A 169 12.70 -16.55 -3.34
N TRP A 170 11.66 -16.19 -2.59
CA TRP A 170 11.49 -14.85 -2.02
C TRP A 170 10.87 -14.90 -0.61
N ILE A 171 11.25 -13.92 0.19
CA ILE A 171 10.47 -13.54 1.36
C ILE A 171 9.83 -12.17 1.08
N TYR A 172 8.55 -12.04 1.44
CA TYR A 172 7.81 -10.79 1.41
C TYR A 172 7.45 -10.36 2.83
N ALA A 173 7.50 -9.06 3.10
CA ALA A 173 7.10 -8.49 4.38
C ALA A 173 6.41 -7.14 4.19
N ASP A 174 5.26 -6.94 4.86
CA ASP A 174 4.57 -5.66 5.04
C ASP A 174 4.47 -5.35 6.53
N PRO A 175 5.58 -4.95 7.17
CA PRO A 175 5.62 -4.79 8.62
C PRO A 175 4.75 -3.63 9.07
N ASP A 176 3.83 -3.91 10.02
CA ASP A 176 2.95 -2.90 10.59
C ASP A 176 3.69 -2.03 11.61
N ARG A 177 3.39 -0.75 11.63
CA ARG A 177 4.00 0.19 12.58
C ARG A 177 3.42 -0.01 13.97
N ARG A 178 4.29 -0.27 14.95
CA ARG A 178 3.92 -0.23 16.37
C ARG A 178 4.04 1.22 16.85
N SER A 179 2.94 1.94 16.99
CA SER A 179 2.93 3.20 17.71
C SER A 179 2.33 2.99 19.09
N ALA A 180 3.16 2.77 20.10
CA ALA A 180 2.72 2.90 21.50
C ALA A 180 2.45 4.38 21.87
N ASP A 181 3.06 5.35 21.16
CA ASP A 181 3.08 6.76 21.56
C ASP A 181 2.61 7.75 20.49
N GLY A 182 1.96 7.31 19.42
CA GLY A 182 1.45 8.25 18.40
C GLY A 182 2.52 9.02 17.61
N ARG A 183 3.83 8.81 17.87
CA ARG A 183 4.91 9.45 17.12
C ARG A 183 5.15 8.68 15.81
N LYS A 184 5.08 9.40 14.70
CA LYS A 184 5.32 8.88 13.34
C LYS A 184 6.83 8.61 13.10
N LEU A 185 7.42 7.71 13.84
CA LEU A 185 8.77 7.24 13.55
C LEU A 185 8.68 6.14 12.49
N VAL A 186 9.31 6.38 11.34
CA VAL A 186 9.26 5.52 10.16
C VAL A 186 10.57 4.73 10.07
N ARG A 187 10.89 3.97 11.12
CA ARG A 187 12.05 3.08 11.16
C ARG A 187 11.59 1.64 11.13
N LEU A 188 12.27 0.79 10.37
CA LEU A 188 11.96 -0.65 10.26
C LEU A 188 12.05 -1.37 11.61
N GLU A 189 12.96 -0.94 12.49
CA GLU A 189 13.13 -1.50 13.83
C GLU A 189 11.93 -1.26 14.77
N ALA A 190 11.12 -0.24 14.45
CA ALA A 190 9.90 0.07 15.20
C ALA A 190 8.65 -0.62 14.65
N CYS A 191 8.81 -1.46 13.63
CA CYS A 191 7.71 -2.18 12.99
C CYS A 191 7.51 -3.59 13.59
N SER A 192 6.42 -4.23 13.24
CA SER A 192 6.15 -5.64 13.57
C SER A 192 5.72 -6.40 12.31
N PRO A 193 6.46 -7.46 11.93
CA PRO A 193 7.71 -7.91 12.53
C PRO A 193 8.87 -6.88 12.38
N ASP A 194 9.84 -6.93 13.28
CA ASP A 194 11.10 -6.19 13.10
C ASP A 194 11.98 -6.92 12.07
N VAL A 195 11.88 -6.48 10.81
CA VAL A 195 12.59 -7.11 9.70
C VAL A 195 14.11 -7.02 9.87
N THR A 196 14.61 -5.95 10.49
CA THR A 196 16.06 -5.76 10.70
C THR A 196 16.61 -6.77 11.69
N ALA A 197 15.90 -7.00 12.79
CA ALA A 197 16.26 -8.04 13.76
C ALA A 197 16.14 -9.46 13.18
N LEU A 198 15.21 -9.66 12.23
CA LEU A 198 14.99 -10.96 11.58
C LEU A 198 15.94 -11.25 10.41
N MET A 199 16.76 -10.30 9.96
CA MET A 199 17.65 -10.48 8.80
C MET A 199 18.50 -11.76 8.83
N PRO A 200 19.10 -12.19 9.97
CA PRO A 200 19.85 -13.45 10.00
C PRO A 200 18.99 -14.69 9.69
N LEU A 201 17.73 -14.70 10.15
CA LEU A 201 16.78 -15.78 9.88
C LEU A 201 16.23 -15.72 8.46
N ILE A 202 15.96 -14.52 7.96
CA ILE A 202 15.53 -14.27 6.59
C ILE A 202 16.62 -14.73 5.61
N ALA A 203 17.88 -14.33 5.81
CA ALA A 203 18.99 -14.72 4.95
C ALA A 203 19.24 -16.24 4.92
N ARG A 204 18.93 -16.95 6.01
CA ARG A 204 18.96 -18.41 6.04
C ARG A 204 17.88 -19.06 5.19
N ALA A 205 16.69 -18.43 5.13
CA ALA A 205 15.51 -18.97 4.46
C ALA A 205 15.36 -18.48 3.02
N SER A 206 15.96 -17.36 2.63
CA SER A 206 15.95 -16.83 1.25
C SER A 206 17.10 -15.86 1.02
N GLY A 207 17.62 -15.86 -0.23
CA GLY A 207 18.56 -14.83 -0.71
C GLY A 207 17.86 -13.56 -1.24
N ARG A 208 16.51 -13.51 -1.26
CA ARG A 208 15.75 -12.39 -1.81
C ARG A 208 14.63 -11.99 -0.87
N LEU A 209 14.53 -10.67 -0.64
CA LEU A 209 13.55 -10.07 0.25
C LEU A 209 12.86 -8.90 -0.45
N CYS A 210 11.54 -8.86 -0.37
CA CYS A 210 10.75 -7.68 -0.73
C CYS A 210 10.10 -7.12 0.53
N ILE A 211 10.35 -5.84 0.82
CA ILE A 211 9.74 -5.14 1.95
C ILE A 211 8.82 -4.05 1.41
N LYS A 212 7.56 -4.10 1.78
CA LYS A 212 6.63 -3.00 1.57
C LYS A 212 6.68 -2.06 2.77
N ASN A 213 6.87 -0.80 2.49
CA ASN A 213 6.93 0.23 3.51
C ASN A 213 5.85 1.29 3.27
N SER A 214 5.49 1.96 4.34
CA SER A 214 4.64 3.14 4.29
C SER A 214 5.20 4.22 3.35
N PRO A 215 4.33 5.04 2.72
CA PRO A 215 4.77 6.18 1.91
C PRO A 215 5.62 7.20 2.69
N LEU A 216 5.64 7.14 4.01
CA LEU A 216 6.49 8.02 4.84
C LEU A 216 7.91 7.48 5.01
N PHE A 217 8.20 6.23 4.65
CA PHE A 217 9.54 5.66 4.74
C PHE A 217 10.51 6.43 3.84
N ASP A 218 11.70 6.74 4.37
CA ASP A 218 12.70 7.53 3.64
C ASP A 218 13.45 6.67 2.62
N VAL A 219 13.57 7.18 1.40
CA VAL A 219 14.26 6.48 0.30
C VAL A 219 15.77 6.37 0.55
N ASP A 220 16.39 7.39 1.15
CA ASP A 220 17.80 7.35 1.48
C ASP A 220 18.08 6.32 2.57
N GLU A 221 17.14 6.20 3.53
CA GLU A 221 17.22 5.16 4.57
C GLU A 221 17.07 3.75 3.97
N ALA A 222 16.19 3.57 2.97
CA ALA A 222 16.08 2.32 2.25
C ALA A 222 17.41 1.90 1.60
N LEU A 223 18.05 2.81 0.87
CA LEU A 223 19.33 2.59 0.21
C LEU A 223 20.49 2.41 1.20
N ARG A 224 20.43 3.08 2.35
CA ARG A 224 21.42 2.91 3.43
C ARG A 224 21.36 1.54 4.08
N LEU A 225 20.14 1.03 4.34
CA LEU A 225 19.94 -0.28 4.96
C LEU A 225 20.16 -1.44 3.97
N PHE A 226 19.85 -1.21 2.70
CA PHE A 226 19.93 -2.20 1.63
C PHE A 226 20.63 -1.62 0.40
N PRO A 227 21.97 -1.44 0.43
CA PRO A 227 22.72 -0.67 -0.59
C PRO A 227 22.61 -1.27 -2.01
N ASP A 228 22.48 -2.59 -2.14
CA ASP A 228 22.37 -3.29 -3.44
C ASP A 228 20.93 -3.59 -3.82
N SER A 229 19.96 -2.84 -3.27
CA SER A 229 18.55 -3.06 -3.53
C SER A 229 18.01 -2.21 -4.67
N ARG A 230 16.89 -2.68 -5.23
CA ARG A 230 16.00 -1.86 -6.05
C ARG A 230 14.96 -1.23 -5.15
N VAL A 231 14.88 0.09 -5.14
CA VAL A 231 13.85 0.83 -4.39
C VAL A 231 12.83 1.40 -5.36
N GLU A 232 11.55 1.18 -5.07
CA GLU A 232 10.46 1.66 -5.90
C GLU A 232 9.46 2.45 -5.08
N VAL A 233 9.18 3.69 -5.48
CA VAL A 233 8.12 4.53 -4.91
C VAL A 233 6.89 4.41 -5.81
N VAL A 234 5.76 4.01 -5.23
CA VAL A 234 4.53 3.78 -5.98
C VAL A 234 3.46 4.80 -5.59
N SER A 235 2.86 5.44 -6.58
CA SER A 235 1.69 6.32 -6.42
C SER A 235 0.47 5.80 -7.17
N LEU A 236 -0.70 6.19 -6.70
CA LEU A 236 -1.99 5.94 -7.33
C LEU A 236 -2.92 7.12 -7.05
N GLY A 237 -3.46 7.75 -8.11
CA GLY A 237 -4.39 8.87 -7.98
C GLY A 237 -3.79 10.07 -7.26
N ASP A 238 -2.57 10.45 -7.60
CA ASP A 238 -1.82 11.58 -7.02
C ASP A 238 -1.44 11.41 -5.53
N GLU A 239 -1.52 10.21 -5.00
CA GLU A 239 -1.13 9.88 -3.63
C GLU A 239 -0.03 8.83 -3.63
N CYS A 240 1.07 9.08 -2.88
CA CYS A 240 2.09 8.06 -2.65
C CYS A 240 1.50 6.95 -1.78
N LYS A 241 1.54 5.72 -2.24
CA LYS A 241 0.92 4.56 -1.58
C LYS A 241 1.91 3.73 -0.79
N GLU A 242 3.07 3.47 -1.35
CA GLU A 242 4.06 2.58 -0.74
C GLU A 242 5.47 2.86 -1.25
N VAL A 243 6.47 2.47 -0.46
CA VAL A 243 7.87 2.37 -0.85
C VAL A 243 8.28 0.90 -0.77
N LEU A 244 8.63 0.31 -1.90
CA LEU A 244 9.05 -1.09 -2.01
C LEU A 244 10.58 -1.17 -2.02
N VAL A 245 11.13 -2.10 -1.24
CA VAL A 245 12.56 -2.41 -1.24
C VAL A 245 12.72 -3.86 -1.69
N TYR A 246 13.39 -4.07 -2.80
CA TYR A 246 13.72 -5.41 -3.31
C TYR A 246 15.21 -5.67 -3.07
N ALA A 247 15.54 -6.33 -1.98
CA ALA A 247 16.88 -6.78 -1.64
C ALA A 247 17.14 -8.12 -2.35
N ASP A 248 17.48 -8.06 -3.63
CA ASP A 248 17.68 -9.21 -4.52
C ASP A 248 19.05 -9.21 -5.22
N GLY A 249 19.91 -8.26 -4.85
CA GLY A 249 21.26 -8.12 -5.41
C GLY A 249 21.32 -7.60 -6.85
N THR A 250 20.21 -7.05 -7.38
CA THR A 250 20.15 -6.52 -8.76
C THR A 250 20.16 -4.97 -8.81
N GLY A 251 20.31 -4.32 -7.66
CA GLY A 251 20.45 -2.88 -7.54
C GLY A 251 21.91 -2.40 -7.55
N PRO A 252 22.17 -1.11 -7.18
CA PRO A 252 21.15 -0.17 -6.74
C PRO A 252 20.39 0.50 -7.87
N THR A 253 19.08 0.53 -7.78
CA THR A 253 18.22 1.35 -8.64
C THR A 253 17.11 2.03 -7.85
N LEU A 254 16.68 3.18 -8.33
CA LEU A 254 15.56 3.93 -7.77
C LEU A 254 14.51 4.17 -8.86
N THR A 255 13.30 3.70 -8.61
CA THR A 255 12.18 3.80 -9.54
C THR A 255 11.04 4.60 -8.93
N ALA A 256 10.48 5.53 -9.69
CA ALA A 256 9.20 6.17 -9.39
C ALA A 256 8.14 5.62 -10.35
N THR A 257 7.07 5.06 -9.80
CA THR A 257 5.96 4.48 -10.56
C THR A 257 4.66 5.17 -10.21
N ALA A 258 4.07 5.86 -11.18
CA ALA A 258 2.72 6.39 -11.10
C ALA A 258 1.78 5.41 -11.81
N LEU A 259 0.97 4.67 -11.04
CA LEU A 259 0.08 3.66 -11.60
C LEU A 259 -0.93 4.29 -12.57
N GLY A 260 -0.97 3.76 -13.79
CA GLY A 260 -1.78 4.28 -14.89
C GLY A 260 -1.16 5.45 -15.67
N ARG A 261 0.04 5.94 -15.28
CA ARG A 261 0.75 7.02 -16.00
C ARG A 261 2.11 6.60 -16.54
N GLY A 262 2.85 5.76 -15.80
CA GLY A 262 4.16 5.30 -16.23
C GLY A 262 5.16 5.14 -15.09
N SER A 263 6.41 4.81 -15.44
CA SER A 263 7.50 4.68 -14.47
C SER A 263 8.80 5.25 -15.03
N PHE A 264 9.65 5.75 -14.13
CA PHE A 264 10.97 6.26 -14.44
C PHE A 264 11.99 5.68 -13.47
N THR A 265 13.11 5.18 -14.00
CA THR A 265 14.17 4.55 -13.19
C THR A 265 15.48 5.28 -13.40
N ALA A 266 16.23 5.46 -12.33
CA ALA A 266 17.58 6.01 -12.36
C ALA A 266 18.49 5.26 -11.36
N THR A 267 19.81 5.42 -11.54
CA THR A 267 20.79 4.98 -10.55
C THR A 267 20.85 5.99 -9.41
N PRO A 268 20.84 5.57 -8.12
CA PRO A 268 21.03 6.46 -7.01
C PRO A 268 22.32 7.29 -7.13
N GLY A 269 22.26 8.58 -6.72
CA GLY A 269 23.39 9.49 -6.84
C GLY A 269 23.63 10.09 -8.24
N GLN A 270 22.82 9.75 -9.23
CA GLN A 270 22.90 10.40 -10.54
C GLN A 270 22.56 11.89 -10.40
N THR A 271 23.49 12.74 -10.88
CA THR A 271 23.32 14.19 -10.79
C THR A 271 22.24 14.69 -11.74
N PRO A 272 21.22 15.40 -11.25
CA PRO A 272 20.24 16.04 -12.10
C PRO A 272 20.86 17.21 -12.89
N PRO A 273 20.25 17.66 -14.00
CA PRO A 273 20.73 18.82 -14.72
C PRO A 273 20.74 20.06 -13.82
N PRO A 274 21.62 21.06 -14.06
CA PRO A 274 21.57 22.31 -13.33
C PRO A 274 20.22 23.00 -13.55
N ALA A 275 19.71 23.65 -12.51
CA ALA A 275 18.56 24.53 -12.67
C ALA A 275 18.98 25.80 -13.43
N PRO A 276 18.09 26.43 -14.21
CA PRO A 276 18.36 27.74 -14.75
C PRO A 276 18.63 28.75 -13.62
N ASP A 277 19.57 29.69 -13.86
CA ASP A 277 19.94 30.69 -12.85
C ASP A 277 18.79 31.66 -12.53
N THR A 278 17.93 31.90 -13.48
CA THR A 278 16.83 32.87 -13.35
C THR A 278 15.52 32.29 -13.89
N PHE A 279 14.42 32.72 -13.28
CA PHE A 279 13.07 32.43 -13.75
C PHE A 279 12.60 33.62 -14.64
N ASP A 280 12.48 33.39 -15.95
CA ASP A 280 11.89 34.36 -16.88
C ASP A 280 10.46 33.93 -17.26
N PRO A 281 9.42 34.57 -16.67
CA PRO A 281 8.04 34.19 -16.91
C PRO A 281 7.59 34.31 -18.37
N SER A 282 8.26 35.12 -19.18
CA SER A 282 7.91 35.34 -20.60
C SER A 282 8.21 34.10 -21.46
N ARG A 283 9.10 33.23 -21.02
CA ARG A 283 9.54 32.01 -21.73
C ARG A 283 8.57 30.85 -21.60
N TYR A 284 7.77 30.79 -20.53
CA TYR A 284 7.02 29.62 -20.17
C TYR A 284 5.56 29.71 -20.57
N ARG A 285 5.06 28.64 -21.18
CA ARG A 285 3.66 28.46 -21.62
C ARG A 285 3.00 27.28 -20.95
N TRP A 286 3.78 26.43 -20.29
CA TRP A 286 3.30 25.20 -19.64
C TRP A 286 3.83 25.10 -18.22
N LEU A 287 2.93 24.67 -17.30
CA LEU A 287 3.24 24.27 -15.94
C LEU A 287 3.20 22.75 -15.87
N VAL A 288 4.25 22.15 -15.35
CA VAL A 288 4.35 20.70 -15.13
C VAL A 288 4.32 20.42 -13.65
N VAL A 289 3.39 19.55 -13.23
CA VAL A 289 3.31 19.03 -11.86
C VAL A 289 3.77 17.59 -11.90
N PRO A 290 5.05 17.31 -11.54
CA PRO A 290 5.54 15.92 -11.50
C PRO A 290 4.72 15.09 -10.55
N ASP A 291 4.51 13.80 -10.87
CA ASP A 291 3.80 12.89 -9.99
C ASP A 291 4.49 12.79 -8.62
N VAL A 292 3.70 12.55 -7.59
CA VAL A 292 4.20 12.47 -6.21
C VAL A 292 5.22 11.34 -6.01
N ALA A 293 5.20 10.28 -6.84
CA ALA A 293 6.23 9.24 -6.81
C ALA A 293 7.58 9.79 -7.26
N LEU A 294 7.62 10.62 -8.32
CA LEU A 294 8.84 11.29 -8.78
C LEU A 294 9.38 12.27 -7.73
N GLN A 295 8.48 13.01 -7.09
CA GLN A 295 8.87 13.97 -6.05
C GLN A 295 9.41 13.24 -4.81
N LYS A 296 8.74 12.18 -4.35
CA LYS A 296 9.17 11.38 -3.20
C LYS A 296 10.50 10.66 -3.47
N ALA A 297 10.71 10.15 -4.68
CA ALA A 297 11.95 9.52 -5.11
C ALA A 297 13.05 10.53 -5.45
N ARG A 298 12.77 11.84 -5.45
CA ARG A 298 13.69 12.91 -5.88
C ARG A 298 14.21 12.70 -7.31
N LEU A 299 13.35 12.17 -8.18
CA LEU A 299 13.66 11.90 -9.58
C LEU A 299 13.06 12.92 -10.56
N ALA A 300 12.32 13.92 -10.06
CA ALA A 300 11.59 14.87 -10.91
C ALA A 300 12.52 15.62 -11.88
N ARG A 301 13.66 16.12 -11.42
CA ARG A 301 14.63 16.85 -12.27
C ARG A 301 15.29 15.95 -13.32
N LEU A 302 15.56 14.68 -12.98
CA LEU A 302 16.09 13.71 -13.93
C LEU A 302 15.06 13.34 -15.00
N HIS A 303 13.83 13.10 -14.59
CA HIS A 303 12.73 12.76 -15.50
C HIS A 303 12.38 13.92 -16.47
N LEU A 304 12.40 15.16 -15.97
CA LEU A 304 12.07 16.35 -16.77
C LEU A 304 13.25 16.89 -17.58
N ARG A 305 14.41 16.24 -17.56
CA ARG A 305 15.57 16.64 -18.36
C ARG A 305 15.18 16.83 -19.83
N GLY A 306 15.39 18.04 -20.36
CA GLY A 306 15.06 18.40 -21.74
C GLY A 306 13.56 18.56 -22.04
N LYS A 307 12.69 18.44 -21.03
CA LYS A 307 11.24 18.58 -21.16
C LYS A 307 10.72 19.83 -20.46
N ALA A 308 11.24 20.15 -19.28
CA ALA A 308 10.86 21.32 -18.50
C ALA A 308 12.00 21.76 -17.57
N ASP A 309 12.06 23.03 -17.28
CA ASP A 309 12.93 23.60 -16.27
C ASP A 309 12.31 23.45 -14.88
N ILE A 310 13.09 22.94 -13.93
CA ILE A 310 12.66 22.73 -12.55
C ILE A 310 13.79 23.11 -11.58
N TRP A 311 13.46 23.91 -10.56
CA TRP A 311 14.43 24.46 -9.61
C TRP A 311 14.59 23.63 -8.33
N SER A 312 13.68 22.69 -8.09
CA SER A 312 13.64 21.87 -6.87
C SER A 312 13.27 20.45 -7.20
N GLU A 313 13.70 19.49 -6.38
CA GLU A 313 13.27 18.08 -6.47
C GLU A 313 11.80 17.89 -6.06
N ILE A 314 11.29 18.85 -5.27
CA ILE A 314 9.89 18.88 -4.84
C ILE A 314 9.31 20.21 -5.35
N GLY A 315 8.55 20.17 -6.43
CA GLY A 315 8.01 21.39 -6.99
C GLY A 315 7.48 21.22 -8.40
N TYR A 316 7.30 22.37 -9.04
CA TYR A 316 6.75 22.49 -10.38
C TYR A 316 7.85 22.67 -11.41
N GLY A 317 7.65 22.08 -12.58
CA GLY A 317 8.43 22.38 -13.78
C GLY A 317 7.71 23.40 -14.66
N PHE A 318 8.48 24.10 -15.50
CA PHE A 318 7.96 25.05 -16.47
C PHE A 318 8.57 24.75 -17.84
N ALA A 319 7.75 24.79 -18.90
CA ALA A 319 8.20 24.53 -20.26
C ALA A 319 7.72 25.63 -21.23
N ALA A 320 8.54 25.89 -22.25
CA ALA A 320 8.18 26.83 -23.32
C ALA A 320 7.18 26.22 -24.31
N GLU A 321 7.34 24.94 -24.59
CA GLU A 321 6.48 24.13 -25.46
C GLU A 321 5.76 23.05 -24.64
N GLU A 322 4.72 22.45 -25.23
CA GLU A 322 3.99 21.33 -24.60
C GLU A 322 4.93 20.13 -24.38
N PRO A 323 5.23 19.79 -23.12
CA PRO A 323 6.17 18.72 -22.86
C PRO A 323 5.52 17.36 -23.18
N GLN A 324 6.32 16.41 -23.66
CA GLN A 324 5.85 15.08 -24.02
C GLN A 324 6.31 14.05 -23.00
N GLU A 325 5.54 12.97 -22.84
CA GLU A 325 5.89 11.83 -21.98
C GLU A 325 6.22 12.22 -20.54
N VAL A 326 5.40 13.09 -19.96
CA VAL A 326 5.53 13.48 -18.56
C VAL A 326 4.77 12.52 -17.64
N ILE A 327 5.44 12.03 -16.61
CA ILE A 327 4.77 11.33 -15.51
C ILE A 327 4.30 12.40 -14.51
N GLY A 328 3.06 12.86 -14.68
CA GLY A 328 2.53 13.98 -13.91
C GLY A 328 1.28 14.58 -14.52
N LYS A 329 1.13 15.89 -14.32
CA LYS A 329 0.08 16.70 -14.94
C LYS A 329 0.70 17.91 -15.65
N GLU A 330 0.07 18.32 -16.72
CA GLU A 330 0.47 19.45 -17.54
C GLU A 330 -0.68 20.44 -17.63
N PHE A 331 -0.36 21.73 -17.52
CA PHE A 331 -1.34 22.79 -17.58
C PHE A 331 -0.81 23.90 -18.49
N ALA A 332 -1.62 24.35 -19.45
CA ALA A 332 -1.33 25.56 -20.18
C ALA A 332 -1.36 26.76 -19.25
N VAL A 333 -0.34 27.59 -19.31
CA VAL A 333 -0.20 28.79 -18.48
C VAL A 333 -0.86 29.98 -19.21
N GLU A 334 -1.96 30.45 -18.70
CA GLU A 334 -2.63 31.65 -19.23
C GLU A 334 -1.86 32.93 -18.84
N ARG A 335 -1.39 32.97 -17.57
CA ARG A 335 -0.75 34.17 -17.04
C ARG A 335 0.14 33.86 -15.85
N ILE A 336 1.29 34.51 -15.76
CA ILE A 336 2.20 34.50 -14.61
C ILE A 336 2.26 35.93 -14.06
N GLU A 337 1.93 36.11 -12.79
CA GLU A 337 1.93 37.40 -12.12
C GLU A 337 2.65 37.32 -10.77
N PRO A 338 3.22 38.45 -10.29
CA PRO A 338 3.71 38.50 -8.91
C PRO A 338 2.60 38.20 -7.92
N TYR A 339 2.95 37.48 -6.83
CA TYR A 339 2.00 37.10 -5.81
C TYR A 339 1.42 38.32 -5.08
N ASP A 340 0.13 38.59 -5.27
CA ASP A 340 -0.66 39.55 -4.54
C ASP A 340 -1.94 38.89 -3.99
N PRO A 341 -2.06 38.71 -2.66
CA PRO A 341 -3.22 38.06 -2.05
C PRO A 341 -4.55 38.72 -2.37
N ARG A 342 -4.56 40.06 -2.56
CA ARG A 342 -5.79 40.81 -2.86
C ARG A 342 -6.25 40.59 -4.30
N ARG A 343 -5.30 40.52 -5.24
CA ARG A 343 -5.58 40.20 -6.64
C ARG A 343 -6.02 38.76 -6.79
N LEU A 344 -5.31 37.81 -6.17
CA LEU A 344 -5.67 36.40 -6.18
C LEU A 344 -7.10 36.16 -5.67
N LYS A 345 -7.47 36.77 -4.55
CA LYS A 345 -8.83 36.65 -4.01
C LYS A 345 -9.91 37.21 -4.94
N ARG A 346 -9.60 38.23 -5.72
CA ARG A 346 -10.52 38.78 -6.75
C ARG A 346 -10.65 37.87 -7.96
N SER A 347 -9.54 37.36 -8.47
CA SER A 347 -9.53 36.42 -9.61
C SER A 347 -10.28 35.11 -9.31
N LEU A 348 -10.09 34.55 -8.14
CA LEU A 348 -10.79 33.32 -7.71
C LEU A 348 -12.31 33.52 -7.51
N LYS A 349 -12.78 34.74 -7.19
CA LYS A 349 -14.22 35.02 -7.08
C LYS A 349 -14.93 35.14 -8.44
N GLY A 350 -14.21 35.31 -9.51
CA GLY A 350 -14.77 35.42 -10.87
C GLY A 350 -14.62 34.13 -11.72
N ALA A 351 -13.98 33.10 -11.16
CA ALA A 351 -13.69 31.83 -11.84
C ALA A 351 -14.57 30.65 -11.33
N GLY A 352 -15.63 30.93 -10.55
CA GLY A 352 -16.56 29.94 -10.00
C GLY A 352 -17.87 29.90 -10.73
#